data_fed85285098531d0d4f54574e835a158
#
_entry.id   fed85285098531d0d4f54574e835a158
#
_cell.length_a   1.000
_cell.length_b   1.000
_cell.length_c   1.000
_cell.angle_alpha   90.00
_cell.angle_beta   90.00
_cell.angle_gamma   90.00
#
_symmetry.space_group_name_H-M   'P 1'
#
loop_
_entity.id
_entity.type
_entity.pdbx_description
1 polymer ?
#
loop_
_entity_poly.entity_id
_entity_poly.type
_entity_poly.pdbx_seq_one_letter_code
_entity_poly.pdbx_strand_id
1 'polypeptide(L)'
;MQGKLLTSRQLLSACVALAALLLSAHVALGQRRGKRAAAASASASASSKSITVKTEPNAVVWLDEVRRGVTGAEGSLTLEKVSAGRHSLRVRANGFKERSLALTPAQRGEVEVRLTETTDEAELTFQRAEEAREKARDEESKRAAVELYRRAIELRPSMAAAHIGLARVLLDMNDYKKALAEIDEARRYRAVYPEASAVEGRILRYAAFWDDAIAAFKRAIREGRGFQPEAHTGLGLLYEEKGMDEEAAAEFRAALNQLSDSEPVVYQLLGAAYEKQEKYKEAVEAYEKYLELAPAGSMAEAIRSVIDQLRRQAEEGQSNPPY
;
A
#
# COMPACT_ATOMS: atom_id res chain seq x y z
N MET A 1 30.57 47.68 -52.99
CA MET A 1 30.19 46.95 -51.79
C MET A 1 30.64 45.50 -51.93
N GLN A 2 31.76 45.14 -51.32
CA GLN A 2 32.35 43.81 -51.41
C GLN A 2 31.95 43.04 -50.16
N GLY A 3 31.04 42.08 -50.30
CA GLY A 3 30.66 41.12 -49.24
C GLY A 3 31.74 40.02 -49.15
N LYS A 4 32.48 39.97 -48.05
CA LYS A 4 33.42 38.88 -47.77
C LYS A 4 32.61 37.60 -47.40
N LEU A 5 32.67 36.63 -48.31
CA LEU A 5 32.21 35.27 -48.04
C LEU A 5 33.15 34.58 -47.03
N LEU A 6 32.64 34.17 -45.89
CA LEU A 6 33.35 33.37 -44.90
C LEU A 6 33.69 32.00 -45.48
N THR A 7 34.92 31.54 -45.33
CA THR A 7 35.40 30.27 -45.87
C THR A 7 34.82 29.10 -45.06
N SER A 8 34.61 27.95 -45.71
CA SER A 8 34.04 26.73 -45.13
C SER A 8 34.70 26.24 -43.82
N ARG A 9 35.97 26.58 -43.61
CA ARG A 9 36.73 26.30 -42.38
C ARG A 9 36.26 27.12 -41.19
N GLN A 10 35.82 28.37 -41.40
CA GLN A 10 35.31 29.22 -40.30
C GLN A 10 33.91 28.82 -39.86
N LEU A 11 33.11 28.31 -40.78
CA LEU A 11 31.79 27.74 -40.42
C LEU A 11 31.89 26.41 -39.63
N LEU A 12 32.86 25.56 -39.97
CA LEU A 12 33.07 24.30 -39.19
C LEU A 12 33.55 24.60 -37.77
N SER A 13 34.42 25.59 -37.55
CA SER A 13 34.91 25.94 -36.21
C SER A 13 33.81 26.54 -35.32
N ALA A 14 32.89 27.30 -35.89
CA ALA A 14 31.75 27.86 -35.16
C ALA A 14 30.71 26.78 -34.74
N CYS A 15 30.45 25.78 -35.61
CA CYS A 15 29.55 24.67 -35.29
C CYS A 15 30.09 23.76 -34.20
N VAL A 16 31.41 23.48 -34.17
CA VAL A 16 32.03 22.65 -33.12
C VAL A 16 32.01 23.36 -31.76
N ALA A 17 32.24 24.68 -31.73
CA ALA A 17 32.17 25.47 -30.49
C ALA A 17 30.73 25.55 -29.93
N LEU A 18 29.70 25.63 -30.80
CA LEU A 18 28.31 25.66 -30.39
C LEU A 18 27.85 24.29 -29.88
N ALA A 19 28.30 23.20 -30.50
CA ALA A 19 28.00 21.84 -30.05
C ALA A 19 28.62 21.53 -28.67
N ALA A 20 29.86 21.99 -28.42
CA ALA A 20 30.50 21.79 -27.11
C ALA A 20 29.82 22.60 -25.98
N LEU A 21 29.31 23.80 -26.28
CA LEU A 21 28.53 24.61 -25.33
C LEU A 21 27.16 24.00 -25.02
N LEU A 22 26.49 23.36 -25.98
CA LEU A 22 25.22 22.67 -25.77
C LEU A 22 25.39 21.36 -24.98
N LEU A 23 26.47 20.59 -25.19
CA LEU A 23 26.78 19.40 -24.41
C LEU A 23 27.06 19.74 -22.93
N SER A 24 27.82 20.80 -22.66
CA SER A 24 28.13 21.23 -21.30
C SER A 24 26.88 21.73 -20.54
N ALA A 25 25.94 22.37 -21.23
CA ALA A 25 24.66 22.79 -20.64
C ALA A 25 23.76 21.60 -20.28
N HIS A 26 23.74 20.53 -21.10
CA HIS A 26 22.94 19.33 -20.80
C HIS A 26 23.50 18.52 -19.63
N VAL A 27 24.84 18.43 -19.49
CA VAL A 27 25.48 17.77 -18.34
C VAL A 27 25.22 18.56 -17.04
N ALA A 28 25.27 19.89 -17.09
CA ALA A 28 24.98 20.72 -15.91
C ALA A 28 23.50 20.68 -15.49
N LEU A 29 22.54 20.56 -16.44
CA LEU A 29 21.12 20.40 -16.14
C LEU A 29 20.82 19.00 -15.60
N GLY A 30 21.45 17.95 -16.11
CA GLY A 30 21.32 16.58 -15.63
C GLY A 30 21.81 16.43 -14.19
N GLN A 31 22.98 17.03 -13.87
CA GLN A 31 23.51 17.01 -12.51
C GLN A 31 22.67 17.83 -11.51
N ARG A 32 22.07 18.96 -11.95
CA ARG A 32 21.14 19.72 -11.11
C ARG A 32 19.80 19.01 -10.88
N ARG A 33 19.29 18.26 -11.86
CA ARG A 33 18.11 17.41 -11.71
C ARG A 33 18.38 16.20 -10.80
N GLY A 34 19.53 15.53 -10.94
CA GLY A 34 19.93 14.42 -10.08
C GLY A 34 20.14 14.86 -8.63
N LYS A 35 20.79 16.02 -8.39
CA LYS A 35 20.96 16.58 -7.05
C LYS A 35 19.65 17.07 -6.43
N ARG A 36 18.68 17.59 -7.22
CA ARG A 36 17.36 17.95 -6.72
C ARG A 36 16.48 16.72 -6.41
N ALA A 37 16.56 15.66 -7.23
CA ALA A 37 15.87 14.42 -6.95
C ALA A 37 16.46 13.70 -5.72
N ALA A 38 17.79 13.66 -5.58
CA ALA A 38 18.47 13.12 -4.41
C ALA A 38 18.23 13.97 -3.14
N ALA A 39 18.18 15.31 -3.27
CA ALA A 39 17.80 16.18 -2.14
C ALA A 39 16.32 16.07 -1.78
N ALA A 40 15.42 15.82 -2.75
CA ALA A 40 14.03 15.56 -2.49
C ALA A 40 13.80 14.18 -1.84
N SER A 41 14.57 13.15 -2.18
CA SER A 41 14.54 11.85 -1.50
C SER A 41 15.23 11.88 -0.13
N ALA A 42 16.29 12.70 0.04
CA ALA A 42 16.95 12.88 1.34
C ALA A 42 16.15 13.77 2.32
N SER A 43 15.28 14.67 1.79
CA SER A 43 14.38 15.46 2.66
C SER A 43 13.12 14.72 3.06
N ALA A 44 12.82 13.55 2.46
CA ALA A 44 11.72 12.68 2.84
C ALA A 44 12.02 11.80 4.08
N SER A 45 13.21 11.88 4.67
CA SER A 45 13.46 11.46 6.05
C SER A 45 12.99 12.52 7.07
N ALA A 46 12.03 13.38 6.68
CA ALA A 46 11.38 14.34 7.54
C ALA A 46 10.73 13.62 8.73
N SER A 47 11.18 13.94 9.91
CA SER A 47 10.80 13.46 11.22
C SER A 47 9.41 12.80 11.27
N SER A 48 9.36 11.48 11.15
CA SER A 48 8.16 10.73 11.44
C SER A 48 7.87 10.86 12.95
N LYS A 49 6.60 11.01 13.29
CA LYS A 49 6.13 11.07 14.67
C LYS A 49 5.23 9.88 14.96
N SER A 50 5.13 9.51 16.25
CA SER A 50 4.09 8.63 16.73
C SER A 50 2.94 9.44 17.34
N ILE A 51 1.71 8.93 17.19
CA ILE A 51 0.50 9.50 17.79
C ILE A 51 -0.29 8.34 18.40
N THR A 52 -0.62 8.43 19.68
CA THR A 52 -1.48 7.44 20.34
C THR A 52 -2.92 7.94 20.31
N VAL A 53 -3.78 7.20 19.60
CA VAL A 53 -5.23 7.43 19.59
C VAL A 53 -5.85 6.74 20.79
N LYS A 54 -6.65 7.48 21.57
CA LYS A 54 -7.48 6.93 22.65
C LYS A 54 -8.96 7.12 22.32
N THR A 55 -9.72 6.01 22.37
CA THR A 55 -11.13 5.97 22.06
C THR A 55 -11.76 4.71 22.63
N GLU A 56 -12.89 4.24 22.09
CA GLU A 56 -13.52 2.99 22.48
C GLU A 56 -12.65 1.76 22.17
N PRO A 57 -12.73 0.68 22.95
CA PRO A 57 -12.10 -0.60 22.63
C PRO A 57 -12.59 -1.16 21.28
N ASN A 58 -11.73 -1.87 20.57
CA ASN A 58 -12.02 -2.48 19.26
C ASN A 58 -12.48 -1.48 18.18
N ALA A 59 -12.12 -0.19 18.33
CA ALA A 59 -12.41 0.82 17.34
C ALA A 59 -11.40 0.72 16.19
N VAL A 60 -11.90 0.74 14.96
CA VAL A 60 -11.05 0.80 13.76
C VAL A 60 -10.60 2.23 13.53
N VAL A 61 -9.32 2.41 13.23
CA VAL A 61 -8.68 3.71 13.07
C VAL A 61 -8.09 3.83 11.66
N TRP A 62 -8.41 4.92 10.98
CA TRP A 62 -7.81 5.32 9.70
C TRP A 62 -7.06 6.64 9.83
N LEU A 63 -5.96 6.77 9.12
CA LEU A 63 -5.24 8.01 8.92
C LEU A 63 -5.16 8.29 7.42
N ASP A 64 -5.64 9.45 6.99
CA ASP A 64 -5.73 9.82 5.56
C ASP A 64 -6.44 8.77 4.71
N GLU A 65 -7.55 8.23 5.24
CA GLU A 65 -8.37 7.18 4.63
C GLU A 65 -7.67 5.80 4.49
N VAL A 66 -6.49 5.62 5.07
CA VAL A 66 -5.80 4.34 5.14
C VAL A 66 -5.99 3.72 6.52
N ARG A 67 -6.48 2.48 6.56
CA ARG A 67 -6.64 1.72 7.81
C ARG A 67 -5.28 1.51 8.47
N ARG A 68 -5.15 1.94 9.73
CA ARG A 68 -3.91 1.84 10.49
C ARG A 68 -3.97 0.75 11.56
N GLY A 69 -5.16 0.31 11.94
CA GLY A 69 -5.33 -0.76 12.92
C GLY A 69 -6.64 -0.66 13.69
N VAL A 70 -6.68 -1.41 14.79
CA VAL A 70 -7.81 -1.49 15.73
C VAL A 70 -7.28 -1.22 17.14
N THR A 71 -8.02 -0.44 17.94
CA THR A 71 -7.66 -0.18 19.35
C THR A 71 -7.73 -1.45 20.17
N GLY A 72 -6.80 -1.60 21.10
CA GLY A 72 -6.80 -2.70 22.06
C GLY A 72 -7.92 -2.60 23.10
N ALA A 73 -7.89 -3.51 24.08
CA ALA A 73 -8.86 -3.56 25.19
C ALA A 73 -8.89 -2.27 26.01
N GLU A 74 -7.75 -1.58 26.13
CA GLU A 74 -7.62 -0.28 26.81
C GLU A 74 -8.08 0.91 25.93
N GLY A 75 -8.69 0.65 24.78
CA GLY A 75 -9.13 1.70 23.85
C GLY A 75 -8.00 2.53 23.24
N SER A 76 -6.80 1.98 23.09
CA SER A 76 -5.64 2.71 22.57
C SER A 76 -5.01 2.05 21.35
N LEU A 77 -4.50 2.87 20.41
CA LEU A 77 -3.70 2.46 19.26
C LEU A 77 -2.60 3.48 18.99
N THR A 78 -1.35 3.05 18.93
CA THR A 78 -0.23 3.91 18.54
C THR A 78 -0.02 3.86 17.04
N LEU A 79 -0.11 5.02 16.39
CA LEU A 79 0.16 5.22 14.98
C LEU A 79 1.62 5.57 14.80
N GLU A 80 2.41 4.65 14.32
CA GLU A 80 3.82 4.85 13.99
C GLU A 80 4.00 5.51 12.62
N LYS A 81 5.17 6.14 12.40
CA LYS A 81 5.58 6.70 11.10
C LYS A 81 4.59 7.69 10.50
N VAL A 82 3.93 8.50 11.34
CA VAL A 82 3.05 9.58 10.88
C VAL A 82 3.93 10.71 10.32
N SER A 83 3.77 11.04 9.04
CA SER A 83 4.54 12.07 8.36
C SER A 83 4.27 13.48 8.94
N ALA A 84 5.14 14.43 8.60
CA ALA A 84 4.87 15.83 8.91
C ALA A 84 3.70 16.35 8.04
N GLY A 85 2.82 17.15 8.61
CA GLY A 85 1.72 17.75 7.86
C GLY A 85 0.36 17.70 8.57
N ARG A 86 -0.67 18.06 7.81
CA ARG A 86 -2.07 17.91 8.24
C ARG A 86 -2.53 16.52 7.83
N HIS A 87 -3.22 15.84 8.74
CA HIS A 87 -3.80 14.53 8.50
C HIS A 87 -5.28 14.52 8.86
N SER A 88 -6.04 13.60 8.28
CA SER A 88 -7.40 13.27 8.68
C SER A 88 -7.38 11.97 9.49
N LEU A 89 -7.82 12.03 10.73
CA LEU A 89 -8.02 10.84 11.57
C LEU A 89 -9.50 10.48 11.54
N ARG A 90 -9.84 9.23 11.22
CA ARG A 90 -11.19 8.69 11.23
C ARG A 90 -11.25 7.48 12.16
N VAL A 91 -12.27 7.42 12.99
CA VAL A 91 -12.45 6.38 14.00
C VAL A 91 -13.87 5.86 13.97
N ARG A 92 -14.04 4.53 14.01
CA ARG A 92 -15.33 3.85 14.05
C ARG A 92 -15.30 2.69 15.04
N ALA A 93 -16.31 2.61 15.90
CA ALA A 93 -16.55 1.48 16.81
C ALA A 93 -17.98 0.97 16.67
N ASN A 94 -18.21 -0.30 16.96
CA ASN A 94 -19.55 -0.91 16.91
C ASN A 94 -20.49 -0.24 17.91
N GLY A 95 -21.69 0.13 17.49
CA GLY A 95 -22.67 0.85 18.30
C GLY A 95 -22.46 2.34 18.40
N PHE A 96 -21.41 2.88 17.78
CA PHE A 96 -21.08 4.31 17.82
C PHE A 96 -21.10 4.94 16.43
N LYS A 97 -21.35 6.25 16.40
CA LYS A 97 -21.27 7.05 15.19
C LYS A 97 -19.79 7.27 14.80
N GLU A 98 -19.46 6.99 13.55
CA GLU A 98 -18.12 7.29 13.02
C GLU A 98 -17.75 8.76 13.21
N ARG A 99 -16.53 9.03 13.62
CA ARG A 99 -16.01 10.38 13.83
C ARG A 99 -14.73 10.62 13.06
N SER A 100 -14.68 11.75 12.35
CA SER A 100 -13.48 12.23 11.68
C SER A 100 -13.02 13.55 12.30
N LEU A 101 -11.70 13.71 12.43
CA LEU A 101 -11.08 14.94 12.92
C LEU A 101 -9.77 15.23 12.18
N ALA A 102 -9.43 16.52 12.09
CA ALA A 102 -8.17 16.94 11.51
C ALA A 102 -7.05 16.94 12.56
N LEU A 103 -5.92 16.29 12.27
CA LEU A 103 -4.71 16.40 13.04
C LEU A 103 -3.85 17.54 12.48
N THR A 104 -3.41 18.42 13.36
CA THR A 104 -2.49 19.51 13.00
C THR A 104 -1.05 19.02 12.86
N PRO A 105 -0.18 19.73 12.12
CA PRO A 105 1.24 19.39 12.06
C PRO A 105 1.95 19.37 13.42
N ALA A 106 1.47 20.17 14.37
CA ALA A 106 2.01 20.27 15.72
C ALA A 106 1.54 19.14 16.65
N GLN A 107 0.48 18.40 16.28
CA GLN A 107 -0.06 17.33 17.13
C GLN A 107 0.99 16.26 17.41
N ARG A 108 1.19 15.96 18.70
CA ARG A 108 2.11 14.95 19.23
C ARG A 108 1.44 14.23 20.39
N GLY A 109 1.94 13.03 20.70
CA GLY A 109 1.48 12.26 21.85
C GLY A 109 0.05 11.75 21.69
N GLU A 110 -0.77 11.92 22.72
CA GLU A 110 -2.10 11.34 22.82
C GLU A 110 -3.17 12.23 22.16
N VAL A 111 -4.10 11.57 21.47
CA VAL A 111 -5.28 12.18 20.83
C VAL A 111 -6.52 11.43 21.32
N GLU A 112 -7.31 12.05 22.15
CA GLU A 112 -8.58 11.50 22.62
C GLU A 112 -9.67 11.72 21.59
N VAL A 113 -10.37 10.65 21.19
CA VAL A 113 -11.51 10.67 20.27
C VAL A 113 -12.72 10.06 20.95
N ARG A 114 -13.57 10.91 21.49
CA ARG A 114 -14.83 10.46 22.12
C ARG A 114 -15.86 10.19 21.03
N LEU A 115 -16.31 8.96 20.94
CA LEU A 115 -17.41 8.59 20.06
C LEU A 115 -18.76 8.81 20.75
N THR A 116 -19.81 8.91 19.95
CA THR A 116 -21.19 9.05 20.43
C THR A 116 -21.96 7.80 20.02
N GLU A 117 -22.68 7.20 20.92
CA GLU A 117 -23.57 6.07 20.62
C GLU A 117 -24.51 6.43 19.46
N THR A 118 -24.85 5.46 18.63
CA THR A 118 -25.72 5.66 17.49
C THR A 118 -26.93 4.73 17.51
N THR A 119 -28.07 5.29 17.15
CA THR A 119 -29.29 4.55 16.85
C THR A 119 -29.60 4.56 15.35
N ASP A 120 -28.69 5.09 14.53
CA ASP A 120 -28.82 5.17 13.08
C ASP A 120 -28.81 3.76 12.47
N GLU A 121 -29.94 3.34 11.92
CA GLU A 121 -30.14 1.99 11.39
C GLU A 121 -29.19 1.67 10.23
N ALA A 122 -28.85 2.65 9.37
CA ALA A 122 -27.91 2.45 8.27
C ALA A 122 -26.50 2.15 8.79
N GLU A 123 -26.05 2.93 9.79
CA GLU A 123 -24.72 2.73 10.42
C GLU A 123 -24.65 1.37 11.14
N LEU A 124 -25.64 1.05 11.96
CA LEU A 124 -25.70 -0.23 12.69
C LEU A 124 -25.79 -1.44 11.74
N THR A 125 -26.52 -1.31 10.62
CA THR A 125 -26.61 -2.37 9.61
C THR A 125 -25.29 -2.56 8.89
N PHE A 126 -24.60 -1.47 8.55
CA PHE A 126 -23.27 -1.50 7.96
C PHE A 126 -22.24 -2.18 8.93
N GLN A 127 -22.27 -1.84 10.21
CA GLN A 127 -21.38 -2.47 11.20
C GLN A 127 -21.64 -3.98 11.30
N ARG A 128 -22.90 -4.40 11.29
CA ARG A 128 -23.27 -5.85 11.21
C ARG A 128 -22.78 -6.51 9.92
N ALA A 129 -22.82 -5.79 8.80
CA ALA A 129 -22.31 -6.28 7.53
C ALA A 129 -20.77 -6.50 7.56
N GLU A 130 -20.03 -5.57 8.16
CA GLU A 130 -18.57 -5.71 8.35
C GLU A 130 -18.25 -6.93 9.23
N GLU A 131 -18.95 -7.10 10.34
CA GLU A 131 -18.79 -8.26 11.21
C GLU A 131 -19.14 -9.58 10.50
N ALA A 132 -20.24 -9.61 9.74
CA ALA A 132 -20.63 -10.78 8.95
C ALA A 132 -19.56 -11.13 7.91
N ARG A 133 -19.01 -10.13 7.20
CA ARG A 133 -17.92 -10.33 6.24
C ARG A 133 -16.67 -10.91 6.89
N GLU A 134 -16.27 -10.40 8.05
CA GLU A 134 -15.08 -10.89 8.76
C GLU A 134 -15.23 -12.35 9.23
N LYS A 135 -16.45 -12.75 9.54
CA LYS A 135 -16.80 -14.13 9.97
C LYS A 135 -17.11 -15.08 8.80
N ALA A 136 -17.34 -14.56 7.60
CA ALA A 136 -17.72 -15.37 6.45
C ALA A 136 -16.63 -16.38 6.06
N ARG A 137 -17.02 -17.67 5.91
CA ARG A 137 -16.10 -18.75 5.51
C ARG A 137 -16.63 -19.57 4.34
N ASP A 138 -17.92 -19.50 4.06
CA ASP A 138 -18.62 -20.23 3.01
C ASP A 138 -19.52 -19.30 2.18
N GLU A 139 -20.08 -19.82 1.10
CA GLU A 139 -20.92 -19.04 0.19
C GLU A 139 -22.21 -18.53 0.85
N GLU A 140 -22.77 -19.25 1.81
CA GLU A 140 -23.99 -18.83 2.50
C GLU A 140 -23.73 -17.63 3.41
N SER A 141 -22.67 -17.69 4.22
CA SER A 141 -22.24 -16.57 5.08
C SER A 141 -21.81 -15.34 4.28
N LYS A 142 -21.17 -15.53 3.12
CA LYS A 142 -20.88 -14.42 2.19
C LYS A 142 -22.16 -13.76 1.66
N ARG A 143 -23.16 -14.55 1.24
CA ARG A 143 -24.46 -14.02 0.81
C ARG A 143 -25.16 -13.24 1.92
N ALA A 144 -25.13 -13.74 3.15
CA ALA A 144 -25.68 -13.00 4.29
C ALA A 144 -25.00 -11.64 4.48
N ALA A 145 -23.68 -11.56 4.34
CA ALA A 145 -22.96 -10.30 4.37
C ALA A 145 -23.36 -9.36 3.20
N VAL A 146 -23.53 -9.90 1.99
CA VAL A 146 -24.02 -9.14 0.83
C VAL A 146 -25.37 -8.48 1.12
N GLU A 147 -26.33 -9.22 1.67
CA GLU A 147 -27.65 -8.68 1.97
C GLU A 147 -27.62 -7.59 3.06
N LEU A 148 -26.75 -7.72 4.06
CA LEU A 148 -26.56 -6.67 5.06
C LEU A 148 -25.95 -5.39 4.46
N TYR A 149 -24.95 -5.50 3.57
CA TYR A 149 -24.40 -4.33 2.86
C TYR A 149 -25.45 -3.66 1.96
N ARG A 150 -26.21 -4.46 1.20
CA ARG A 150 -27.32 -3.94 0.38
C ARG A 150 -28.32 -3.19 1.22
N ARG A 151 -28.72 -3.75 2.36
CA ARG A 151 -29.63 -3.09 3.28
C ARG A 151 -29.06 -1.78 3.82
N ALA A 152 -27.79 -1.74 4.17
CA ALA A 152 -27.13 -0.49 4.59
C ALA A 152 -27.10 0.56 3.48
N ILE A 153 -26.85 0.15 2.23
CA ILE A 153 -26.89 1.02 1.03
C ILE A 153 -28.31 1.50 0.74
N GLU A 154 -29.34 0.67 0.84
CA GLU A 154 -30.74 1.09 0.71
C GLU A 154 -31.12 2.16 1.73
N LEU A 155 -30.69 2.00 2.98
CA LEU A 155 -30.93 3.00 4.04
C LEU A 155 -30.12 4.29 3.84
N ARG A 156 -28.91 4.17 3.31
CA ARG A 156 -28.04 5.33 3.03
C ARG A 156 -27.20 5.09 1.77
N PRO A 157 -27.72 5.44 0.57
CA PRO A 157 -27.00 5.22 -0.70
C PRO A 157 -25.63 5.91 -0.77
N SER A 158 -25.44 7.02 -0.05
CA SER A 158 -24.18 7.77 -0.03
C SER A 158 -23.09 7.16 0.89
N MET A 159 -23.32 5.99 1.49
CA MET A 159 -22.35 5.34 2.38
C MET A 159 -21.25 4.65 1.56
N ALA A 160 -20.24 5.40 1.13
CA ALA A 160 -19.13 4.89 0.30
C ALA A 160 -18.44 3.66 0.93
N ALA A 161 -18.34 3.59 2.27
CA ALA A 161 -17.76 2.44 2.97
C ALA A 161 -18.58 1.15 2.78
N ALA A 162 -19.92 1.24 2.71
CA ALA A 162 -20.76 0.07 2.48
C ALA A 162 -20.60 -0.48 1.06
N HIS A 163 -20.46 0.38 0.05
CA HIS A 163 -20.14 -0.03 -1.31
C HIS A 163 -18.78 -0.74 -1.39
N ILE A 164 -17.74 -0.24 -0.70
CA ILE A 164 -16.42 -0.92 -0.65
C ILE A 164 -16.52 -2.28 0.09
N GLY A 165 -17.26 -2.34 1.18
CA GLY A 165 -17.50 -3.61 1.90
C GLY A 165 -18.19 -4.63 1.01
N LEU A 166 -19.23 -4.22 0.28
CA LEU A 166 -19.93 -5.07 -0.70
C LEU A 166 -19.00 -5.52 -1.82
N ALA A 167 -18.18 -4.61 -2.38
CA ALA A 167 -17.20 -4.94 -3.41
C ALA A 167 -16.20 -6.01 -2.96
N ARG A 168 -15.75 -5.97 -1.69
CA ARG A 168 -14.86 -6.98 -1.12
C ARG A 168 -15.53 -8.36 -1.04
N VAL A 169 -16.78 -8.44 -0.59
CA VAL A 169 -17.51 -9.72 -0.55
C VAL A 169 -17.77 -10.25 -1.96
N LEU A 170 -18.13 -9.40 -2.90
CA LEU A 170 -18.32 -9.78 -4.30
C LEU A 170 -17.01 -10.27 -4.95
N LEU A 171 -15.87 -9.67 -4.60
CA LEU A 171 -14.55 -10.17 -4.98
C LEU A 171 -14.31 -11.58 -4.44
N ASP A 172 -14.59 -11.81 -3.14
CA ASP A 172 -14.43 -13.12 -2.51
C ASP A 172 -15.40 -14.19 -3.05
N MET A 173 -16.46 -13.75 -3.77
CA MET A 173 -17.40 -14.58 -4.53
C MET A 173 -17.05 -14.67 -6.03
N ASN A 174 -15.93 -14.10 -6.47
CA ASN A 174 -15.48 -14.01 -7.87
C ASN A 174 -16.43 -13.24 -8.81
N ASP A 175 -17.36 -12.43 -8.28
CA ASP A 175 -18.22 -11.55 -9.09
C ASP A 175 -17.54 -10.21 -9.35
N TYR A 176 -16.45 -10.25 -10.12
CA TYR A 176 -15.60 -9.09 -10.40
C TYR A 176 -16.34 -7.91 -11.03
N LYS A 177 -17.31 -8.22 -11.92
CA LYS A 177 -18.07 -7.18 -12.61
C LYS A 177 -18.93 -6.37 -11.64
N LYS A 178 -19.65 -7.03 -10.74
CA LYS A 178 -20.45 -6.33 -9.72
C LYS A 178 -19.54 -5.65 -8.69
N ALA A 179 -18.42 -6.29 -8.32
CA ALA A 179 -17.45 -5.69 -7.42
C ALA A 179 -16.91 -4.34 -7.96
N LEU A 180 -16.54 -4.26 -9.24
CA LEU A 180 -16.10 -3.00 -9.88
C LEU A 180 -17.22 -1.95 -9.93
N ALA A 181 -18.47 -2.34 -10.18
CA ALA A 181 -19.59 -1.42 -10.16
C ALA A 181 -19.78 -0.76 -8.79
N GLU A 182 -19.61 -1.53 -7.71
CA GLU A 182 -19.67 -0.98 -6.34
C GLU A 182 -18.50 -0.04 -6.03
N ILE A 183 -17.30 -0.28 -6.59
CA ILE A 183 -16.18 0.66 -6.50
C ILE A 183 -16.53 1.99 -7.18
N ASP A 184 -17.14 1.95 -8.36
CA ASP A 184 -17.58 3.15 -9.07
C ASP A 184 -18.62 3.94 -8.26
N GLU A 185 -19.60 3.26 -7.65
CA GLU A 185 -20.57 3.90 -6.76
C GLU A 185 -19.90 4.53 -5.54
N ALA A 186 -18.98 3.84 -4.88
CA ALA A 186 -18.23 4.41 -3.75
C ALA A 186 -17.51 5.71 -4.15
N ARG A 187 -16.92 5.76 -5.34
CA ARG A 187 -16.19 6.93 -5.85
C ARG A 187 -17.09 8.11 -6.21
N ARG A 188 -18.35 7.89 -6.55
CA ARG A 188 -19.33 8.97 -6.73
C ARG A 188 -19.51 9.80 -5.46
N TYR A 189 -19.45 9.14 -4.30
CA TYR A 189 -19.62 9.79 -3.00
C TYR A 189 -18.30 10.22 -2.36
N ARG A 190 -17.19 9.57 -2.75
CA ARG A 190 -15.84 9.88 -2.25
C ARG A 190 -14.81 9.72 -3.37
N ALA A 191 -14.56 10.80 -4.11
CA ALA A 191 -13.73 10.78 -5.32
C ALA A 191 -12.25 10.40 -5.04
N VAL A 192 -11.69 10.84 -3.91
CA VAL A 192 -10.35 10.43 -3.44
C VAL A 192 -10.53 9.43 -2.32
N TYR A 193 -10.28 8.16 -2.63
CA TYR A 193 -10.53 7.06 -1.70
C TYR A 193 -9.46 5.96 -1.87
N PRO A 194 -8.33 6.05 -1.16
CA PRO A 194 -7.21 5.10 -1.28
C PRO A 194 -7.62 3.64 -1.11
N GLU A 195 -8.52 3.36 -0.17
CA GLU A 195 -9.05 2.02 0.09
C GLU A 195 -9.83 1.48 -1.12
N ALA A 196 -10.65 2.32 -1.77
CA ALA A 196 -11.38 1.94 -2.98
C ALA A 196 -10.41 1.60 -4.12
N SER A 197 -9.35 2.40 -4.30
CA SER A 197 -8.32 2.16 -5.32
C SER A 197 -7.54 0.88 -5.05
N ALA A 198 -7.25 0.54 -3.79
CA ALA A 198 -6.57 -0.70 -3.43
C ALA A 198 -7.46 -1.93 -3.71
N VAL A 199 -8.74 -1.86 -3.32
CA VAL A 199 -9.71 -2.94 -3.60
C VAL A 199 -9.94 -3.11 -5.10
N GLU A 200 -10.03 -2.03 -5.88
CA GLU A 200 -10.12 -2.04 -7.34
C GLU A 200 -8.89 -2.76 -7.95
N GLY A 201 -7.68 -2.42 -7.50
CA GLY A 201 -6.47 -3.10 -7.94
C GLY A 201 -6.50 -4.62 -7.68
N ARG A 202 -7.01 -5.03 -6.51
CA ARG A 202 -7.20 -6.47 -6.20
C ARG A 202 -8.21 -7.13 -7.13
N ILE A 203 -9.37 -6.51 -7.36
CA ILE A 203 -10.41 -7.04 -8.26
C ILE A 203 -9.82 -7.21 -9.67
N LEU A 204 -9.15 -6.19 -10.19
CA LEU A 204 -8.55 -6.21 -11.53
C LEU A 204 -7.45 -7.27 -11.64
N ARG A 205 -6.63 -7.47 -10.59
CA ARG A 205 -5.61 -8.54 -10.56
C ARG A 205 -6.25 -9.93 -10.67
N TYR A 206 -7.28 -10.21 -9.87
CA TYR A 206 -8.00 -11.49 -9.94
C TYR A 206 -8.76 -11.68 -11.27
N ALA A 207 -9.20 -10.59 -11.89
CA ALA A 207 -9.81 -10.61 -13.21
C ALA A 207 -8.78 -10.66 -14.36
N ALA A 208 -7.48 -10.75 -14.06
CA ALA A 208 -6.34 -10.76 -14.99
C ALA A 208 -6.20 -9.50 -15.87
N PHE A 209 -6.73 -8.36 -15.42
CA PHE A 209 -6.50 -7.04 -16.02
C PHE A 209 -5.27 -6.37 -15.36
N TRP A 210 -4.09 -6.91 -15.65
CA TRP A 210 -2.87 -6.63 -14.89
C TRP A 210 -2.40 -5.17 -14.98
N ASP A 211 -2.45 -4.56 -16.16
CA ASP A 211 -2.00 -3.17 -16.33
C ASP A 211 -2.95 -2.18 -15.64
N ASP A 212 -4.26 -2.45 -15.69
CA ASP A 212 -5.26 -1.67 -14.97
C ASP A 212 -5.12 -1.85 -13.45
N ALA A 213 -4.81 -3.07 -12.99
CA ALA A 213 -4.53 -3.35 -11.59
C ALA A 213 -3.31 -2.57 -11.08
N ILE A 214 -2.21 -2.53 -11.85
CA ILE A 214 -1.02 -1.72 -11.55
C ILE A 214 -1.40 -0.24 -11.45
N ALA A 215 -2.20 0.27 -12.40
CA ALA A 215 -2.65 1.66 -12.39
C ALA A 215 -3.50 1.98 -11.16
N ALA A 216 -4.40 1.07 -10.75
CA ALA A 216 -5.25 1.20 -9.59
C ALA A 216 -4.43 1.20 -8.28
N PHE A 217 -3.50 0.27 -8.10
CA PHE A 217 -2.61 0.26 -6.92
C PHE A 217 -1.72 1.51 -6.85
N LYS A 218 -1.12 1.93 -7.96
CA LYS A 218 -0.35 3.18 -8.01
C LYS A 218 -1.21 4.40 -7.69
N ARG A 219 -2.49 4.40 -8.07
CA ARG A 219 -3.46 5.43 -7.67
C ARG A 219 -3.71 5.38 -6.17
N ALA A 220 -3.93 4.20 -5.57
CA ALA A 220 -4.11 4.04 -4.14
C ALA A 220 -2.94 4.64 -3.34
N ILE A 221 -1.70 4.36 -3.75
CA ILE A 221 -0.50 4.92 -3.12
C ILE A 221 -0.46 6.45 -3.21
N ARG A 222 -0.80 7.03 -4.38
CA ARG A 222 -0.85 8.49 -4.53
C ARG A 222 -1.95 9.12 -3.67
N GLU A 223 -3.15 8.54 -3.66
CA GLU A 223 -4.29 8.99 -2.85
C GLU A 223 -3.99 8.89 -1.35
N GLY A 224 -3.30 7.83 -0.93
CA GLY A 224 -2.82 7.61 0.45
C GLY A 224 -1.53 8.37 0.79
N ARG A 225 -1.09 9.30 -0.06
CA ARG A 225 0.12 10.12 0.16
C ARG A 225 1.38 9.30 0.40
N GLY A 226 1.50 8.19 -0.30
CA GLY A 226 2.61 7.25 -0.19
C GLY A 226 2.42 6.17 0.88
N PHE A 227 1.44 6.28 1.77
CA PHE A 227 1.13 5.26 2.76
C PHE A 227 -0.06 4.42 2.28
N GLN A 228 0.22 3.22 1.77
CA GLN A 228 -0.82 2.26 1.37
C GLN A 228 -0.22 0.84 1.27
N PRO A 229 -0.04 0.16 2.42
CA PRO A 229 0.63 -1.14 2.46
C PRO A 229 -0.11 -2.23 1.66
N GLU A 230 -1.45 -2.20 1.63
CA GLU A 230 -2.25 -3.12 0.82
C GLU A 230 -1.92 -2.99 -0.68
N ALA A 231 -1.76 -1.76 -1.17
CA ALA A 231 -1.43 -1.52 -2.56
C ALA A 231 0.01 -1.92 -2.91
N HIS A 232 0.97 -1.68 -2.00
CA HIS A 232 2.34 -2.16 -2.17
C HIS A 232 2.39 -3.70 -2.21
N THR A 233 1.69 -4.38 -1.30
CA THR A 233 1.59 -5.85 -1.34
C THR A 233 0.95 -6.34 -2.64
N GLY A 234 -0.13 -5.68 -3.10
CA GLY A 234 -0.79 -5.99 -4.36
C GLY A 234 0.11 -5.82 -5.59
N LEU A 235 0.90 -4.74 -5.64
CA LEU A 235 1.91 -4.52 -6.69
C LEU A 235 3.00 -5.59 -6.66
N GLY A 236 3.50 -5.93 -5.47
CA GLY A 236 4.49 -6.99 -5.30
C GLY A 236 4.01 -8.32 -5.86
N LEU A 237 2.79 -8.73 -5.53
CA LEU A 237 2.17 -9.94 -6.08
C LEU A 237 2.01 -9.89 -7.60
N LEU A 238 1.61 -8.74 -8.17
CA LEU A 238 1.50 -8.56 -9.61
C LEU A 238 2.86 -8.63 -10.32
N TYR A 239 3.89 -8.02 -9.75
CA TYR A 239 5.24 -8.08 -10.31
C TYR A 239 5.80 -9.50 -10.24
N GLU A 240 5.53 -10.24 -9.15
CA GLU A 240 5.87 -11.66 -9.03
C GLU A 240 5.19 -12.50 -10.12
N GLU A 241 3.87 -12.30 -10.36
CA GLU A 241 3.12 -12.96 -11.44
C GLU A 241 3.67 -12.65 -12.85
N LYS A 242 4.30 -11.49 -13.03
CA LYS A 242 4.97 -11.06 -14.27
C LYS A 242 6.45 -11.51 -14.35
N GLY A 243 6.98 -12.19 -13.33
CA GLY A 243 8.40 -12.59 -13.25
C GLY A 243 9.36 -11.43 -13.00
N MET A 244 8.87 -10.32 -12.46
CA MET A 244 9.64 -9.11 -12.12
C MET A 244 9.99 -9.17 -10.62
N ASP A 245 10.83 -10.12 -10.25
CA ASP A 245 11.06 -10.49 -8.84
C ASP A 245 11.82 -9.40 -8.06
N GLU A 246 12.62 -8.56 -8.71
CA GLU A 246 13.29 -7.43 -8.07
C GLU A 246 12.30 -6.34 -7.66
N GLU A 247 11.38 -5.98 -8.57
CA GLU A 247 10.31 -5.03 -8.33
C GLU A 247 9.33 -5.58 -7.28
N ALA A 248 9.01 -6.88 -7.32
CA ALA A 248 8.18 -7.53 -6.32
C ALA A 248 8.79 -7.41 -4.92
N ALA A 249 10.07 -7.74 -4.76
CA ALA A 249 10.78 -7.60 -3.49
C ALA A 249 10.84 -6.14 -3.00
N ALA A 250 11.00 -5.17 -3.92
CA ALA A 250 11.00 -3.74 -3.58
C ALA A 250 9.64 -3.31 -3.01
N GLU A 251 8.54 -3.75 -3.61
CA GLU A 251 7.18 -3.43 -3.17
C GLU A 251 6.84 -4.12 -1.83
N PHE A 252 7.23 -5.38 -1.64
CA PHE A 252 7.04 -6.07 -0.35
C PHE A 252 7.81 -5.39 0.79
N ARG A 253 9.05 -4.94 0.55
CA ARG A 253 9.81 -4.14 1.53
C ARG A 253 9.11 -2.81 1.84
N ALA A 254 8.54 -2.15 0.83
CA ALA A 254 7.78 -0.92 1.03
C ALA A 254 6.56 -1.16 1.91
N ALA A 255 5.83 -2.26 1.70
CA ALA A 255 4.70 -2.66 2.54
C ALA A 255 5.14 -2.93 3.99
N LEU A 256 6.17 -3.75 4.21
CA LEU A 256 6.71 -4.08 5.53
C LEU A 256 7.14 -2.83 6.30
N ASN A 257 7.88 -1.93 5.63
CA ASN A 257 8.30 -0.67 6.25
C ASN A 257 7.10 0.18 6.73
N GLN A 258 5.96 0.14 6.03
CA GLN A 258 4.73 0.83 6.43
C GLN A 258 3.99 0.12 7.56
N LEU A 259 4.04 -1.21 7.59
CA LEU A 259 3.40 -2.06 8.60
C LEU A 259 4.25 -2.23 9.88
N SER A 260 5.36 -1.50 10.00
CA SER A 260 6.28 -1.60 11.14
C SER A 260 6.77 -3.03 11.39
N ASP A 261 6.99 -3.75 10.29
CA ASP A 261 7.53 -5.12 10.27
C ASP A 261 6.67 -6.14 11.07
N SER A 262 5.33 -5.97 11.07
CA SER A 262 4.41 -6.78 11.87
C SER A 262 3.64 -7.87 11.11
N GLU A 263 3.80 -7.95 9.77
CA GLU A 263 2.97 -8.82 8.93
C GLU A 263 3.75 -10.04 8.43
N PRO A 264 3.58 -11.22 9.06
CA PRO A 264 4.36 -12.42 8.70
C PRO A 264 4.16 -12.85 7.25
N VAL A 265 2.94 -12.76 6.70
CA VAL A 265 2.67 -13.17 5.31
C VAL A 265 3.48 -12.35 4.31
N VAL A 266 3.72 -11.06 4.56
CA VAL A 266 4.51 -10.23 3.65
C VAL A 266 6.00 -10.61 3.71
N TYR A 267 6.51 -11.07 4.86
CA TYR A 267 7.84 -11.64 4.97
C TYR A 267 7.99 -12.96 4.20
N GLN A 268 6.96 -13.80 4.21
CA GLN A 268 6.94 -15.01 3.38
C GLN A 268 7.03 -14.67 1.89
N LEU A 269 6.25 -13.69 1.42
CA LEU A 269 6.27 -13.23 0.04
C LEU A 269 7.63 -12.62 -0.34
N LEU A 270 8.23 -11.83 0.56
CA LEU A 270 9.55 -11.26 0.35
C LEU A 270 10.63 -12.36 0.26
N GLY A 271 10.56 -13.36 1.13
CA GLY A 271 11.46 -14.52 1.09
C GLY A 271 11.37 -15.26 -0.24
N ALA A 272 10.16 -15.53 -0.73
CA ALA A 272 9.94 -16.18 -2.02
C ALA A 272 10.47 -15.34 -3.20
N ALA A 273 10.31 -14.03 -3.16
CA ALA A 273 10.83 -13.13 -4.19
C ALA A 273 12.39 -13.10 -4.19
N TYR A 274 13.02 -13.19 -3.02
CA TYR A 274 14.47 -13.30 -2.93
C TYR A 274 14.99 -14.67 -3.37
N GLU A 275 14.27 -15.76 -3.05
CA GLU A 275 14.61 -17.12 -3.49
C GLU A 275 14.66 -17.21 -5.03
N LYS A 276 13.65 -16.65 -5.72
CA LYS A 276 13.62 -16.59 -7.20
C LYS A 276 14.78 -15.76 -7.79
N GLN A 277 15.31 -14.81 -7.04
CA GLN A 277 16.48 -14.01 -7.41
C GLN A 277 17.81 -14.69 -7.04
N GLU A 278 17.81 -15.92 -6.51
CA GLU A 278 18.97 -16.64 -5.98
C GLU A 278 19.70 -15.87 -4.84
N LYS A 279 19.01 -14.93 -4.20
CA LYS A 279 19.47 -14.17 -3.03
C LYS A 279 19.17 -14.97 -1.76
N TYR A 280 19.86 -16.12 -1.61
CA TYR A 280 19.52 -17.11 -0.60
C TYR A 280 19.68 -16.62 0.84
N LYS A 281 20.64 -15.73 1.11
CA LYS A 281 20.84 -15.17 2.45
C LYS A 281 19.69 -14.26 2.85
N GLU A 282 19.31 -13.36 1.95
CA GLU A 282 18.19 -12.42 2.14
C GLU A 282 16.85 -13.18 2.24
N ALA A 283 16.70 -14.27 1.49
CA ALA A 283 15.54 -15.15 1.58
C ALA A 283 15.43 -15.80 2.97
N VAL A 284 16.55 -16.34 3.48
CA VAL A 284 16.61 -16.93 4.83
C VAL A 284 16.24 -15.88 5.89
N GLU A 285 16.82 -14.67 5.83
CA GLU A 285 16.52 -13.61 6.78
C GLU A 285 15.01 -13.23 6.77
N ALA A 286 14.39 -13.16 5.60
CA ALA A 286 12.96 -12.88 5.48
C ALA A 286 12.11 -14.02 6.05
N TYR A 287 12.45 -15.26 5.77
CA TYR A 287 11.74 -16.43 6.30
C TYR A 287 11.92 -16.60 7.82
N GLU A 288 13.08 -16.26 8.36
CA GLU A 288 13.32 -16.24 9.81
C GLU A 288 12.43 -15.21 10.48
N LYS A 289 12.24 -14.02 9.87
CA LYS A 289 11.29 -13.00 10.35
C LYS A 289 9.84 -13.49 10.32
N TYR A 290 9.45 -14.25 9.29
CA TYR A 290 8.14 -14.92 9.32
C TYR A 290 8.00 -15.84 10.54
N LEU A 291 8.99 -16.69 10.81
CA LEU A 291 8.95 -17.62 11.94
C LEU A 291 8.99 -16.93 13.31
N GLU A 292 9.67 -15.79 13.42
CA GLU A 292 9.68 -14.97 14.62
C GLU A 292 8.28 -14.44 14.94
N LEU A 293 7.55 -13.95 13.91
CA LEU A 293 6.22 -13.38 14.04
C LEU A 293 5.10 -14.43 14.13
N ALA A 294 5.27 -15.57 13.47
CA ALA A 294 4.28 -16.64 13.37
C ALA A 294 4.90 -18.04 13.54
N PRO A 295 5.44 -18.37 14.73
CA PRO A 295 6.19 -19.62 14.94
C PRO A 295 5.33 -20.89 14.77
N ALA A 296 4.02 -20.78 14.93
CA ALA A 296 3.01 -21.84 14.73
C ALA A 296 2.08 -21.52 13.55
N GLY A 297 2.46 -20.62 12.67
CA GLY A 297 1.69 -20.29 11.46
C GLY A 297 1.56 -21.49 10.52
N SER A 298 0.53 -21.48 9.66
CA SER A 298 0.25 -22.60 8.73
C SER A 298 1.42 -22.96 7.81
N MET A 299 2.31 -22.02 7.53
CA MET A 299 3.50 -22.23 6.68
C MET A 299 4.80 -22.49 7.47
N ALA A 300 4.76 -22.46 8.81
CA ALA A 300 5.97 -22.49 9.63
C ALA A 300 6.85 -23.73 9.38
N GLU A 301 6.26 -24.92 9.30
CA GLU A 301 7.01 -26.16 9.03
C GLU A 301 7.65 -26.18 7.63
N ALA A 302 6.88 -25.76 6.61
CA ALA A 302 7.38 -25.67 5.25
C ALA A 302 8.54 -24.65 5.16
N ILE A 303 8.41 -23.51 5.79
CA ILE A 303 9.44 -22.47 5.81
C ILE A 303 10.70 -22.93 6.53
N ARG A 304 10.62 -23.68 7.64
CA ARG A 304 11.79 -24.26 8.29
C ARG A 304 12.58 -25.17 7.34
N SER A 305 11.85 -26.04 6.62
CA SER A 305 12.49 -26.93 5.63
C SER A 305 13.18 -26.17 4.50
N VAL A 306 12.53 -25.10 4.00
CA VAL A 306 13.08 -24.22 2.95
C VAL A 306 14.34 -23.51 3.46
N ILE A 307 14.35 -22.97 4.67
CA ILE A 307 15.52 -22.31 5.27
C ILE A 307 16.74 -23.26 5.28
N ASP A 308 16.55 -24.50 5.71
CA ASP A 308 17.64 -25.49 5.75
C ASP A 308 18.20 -25.80 4.36
N GLN A 309 17.35 -25.81 3.33
CA GLN A 309 17.78 -25.97 1.95
C GLN A 309 18.55 -24.75 1.45
N LEU A 310 18.01 -23.55 1.67
CA LEU A 310 18.62 -22.29 1.19
C LEU A 310 19.97 -22.01 1.86
N ARG A 311 20.15 -22.37 3.13
CA ARG A 311 21.44 -22.29 3.81
C ARG A 311 22.50 -23.13 3.12
N ARG A 312 22.17 -24.39 2.75
CA ARG A 312 23.10 -25.25 1.98
C ARG A 312 23.45 -24.64 0.63
N GLN A 313 22.45 -24.11 -0.11
CA GLN A 313 22.69 -23.45 -1.39
C GLN A 313 23.57 -22.19 -1.26
N ALA A 314 23.37 -21.41 -0.21
CA ALA A 314 24.19 -20.24 0.09
C ALA A 314 25.66 -20.61 0.39
N GLU A 315 25.92 -21.77 1.02
CA GLU A 315 27.26 -22.29 1.31
C GLU A 315 27.92 -22.83 0.03
N GLU A 316 27.21 -23.60 -0.77
CA GLU A 316 27.67 -24.14 -2.05
C GLU A 316 28.03 -23.04 -3.06
N GLY A 317 27.24 -21.99 -3.17
CA GLY A 317 27.51 -20.84 -4.04
C GLY A 317 28.76 -20.04 -3.64
N GLN A 318 29.15 -20.06 -2.36
CA GLN A 318 30.42 -19.47 -1.89
C GLN A 318 31.63 -20.32 -2.16
N SER A 319 31.45 -21.64 -2.25
CA SER A 319 32.55 -22.59 -2.47
C SER A 319 32.97 -22.69 -3.94
N ASN A 320 32.15 -22.19 -4.87
CA ASN A 320 32.40 -22.24 -6.32
C ASN A 320 32.11 -20.83 -6.94
N PRO A 321 33.02 -19.84 -6.78
CA PRO A 321 32.83 -18.56 -7.45
C PRO A 321 32.83 -18.75 -8.97
N PRO A 322 31.96 -18.13 -9.74
CA PRO A 322 32.01 -18.18 -11.19
C PRO A 322 33.34 -17.61 -11.69
N TYR A 323 34.00 -18.36 -12.59
CA TYR A 323 35.28 -18.02 -13.22
C TYR A 323 35.15 -16.81 -14.12
#